data_b60a94005a82801845f3efeaf855071f
#
_entry.id   b60a94005a82801845f3efeaf855071f
#
_cell.length_a   1.000
_cell.length_b   1.000
_cell.length_c   1.000
_cell.angle_alpha   90.00
_cell.angle_beta   90.00
_cell.angle_gamma   90.00
#
_symmetry.space_group_name_H-M   'P 1'
#
loop_
_entity.id
_entity.type
_entity.pdbx_description
1 polymer ?
#
loop_
_entity_poly.entity_id
_entity_poly.type
_entity_poly.pdbx_seq_one_letter_code
_entity_poly.pdbx_strand_id
1 'polypeptide(L)'
;RAVGVTTQLLSAEMKPQLMADYAADYEKIRTRLANKQPKAAKLSYAESVENGFKIDFDKHAPVKPNFIGSETFINYPLETLVEYFDWTPFFISWSLAGKFPKILEDEVVGEAARDLYEQAQAMLKDIIENKRFDARATFSIYPANRVAADTVAVTDENGNVTHSFEHLRQQSDKVTGKANYSLADFIAPKDVTQDYLGGFTVSIFGAEELSQEYKAKGDDYNAIMVQALGDRFAEAFAEHLHQRIRKEFWGYQADEQLSNDELIKEKYVGIRPAPGYPACPEHSEKAPLFDWLGTTEKMGTYLTSSFAMWPPSSVSGFYYANPETEYFNVGKISGDQLEDYAKRKGWTLDEAKRWLAPNLDDSVV
;
A
#
# COMPACT_ATOMS: atom_id res chain seq x y z
N ARG A 1 27.23 -8.95 -9.26
CA ARG A 1 26.96 -8.56 -10.67
C ARG A 1 27.63 -7.23 -11.04
N ALA A 2 27.51 -6.16 -10.25
CA ALA A 2 28.06 -4.85 -10.58
C ALA A 2 29.59 -4.88 -10.81
N VAL A 3 30.35 -5.54 -9.93
CA VAL A 3 31.83 -5.62 -10.02
C VAL A 3 32.28 -6.23 -11.36
N GLY A 4 31.69 -7.34 -11.78
CA GLY A 4 32.03 -7.97 -13.06
C GLY A 4 31.77 -7.09 -14.28
N VAL A 5 30.60 -6.40 -14.29
CA VAL A 5 30.25 -5.45 -15.35
C VAL A 5 31.20 -4.25 -15.35
N THR A 6 31.53 -3.70 -14.18
CA THR A 6 32.46 -2.57 -14.06
C THR A 6 33.86 -2.97 -14.54
N THR A 7 34.34 -4.14 -14.17
CA THR A 7 35.64 -4.66 -14.64
C THR A 7 35.67 -4.74 -16.17
N GLN A 8 34.63 -5.27 -16.81
CA GLN A 8 34.52 -5.33 -18.26
C GLN A 8 34.44 -3.97 -18.94
N LEU A 9 33.69 -3.02 -18.32
CA LEU A 9 33.58 -1.64 -18.83
C LEU A 9 34.91 -0.87 -18.77
N LEU A 10 35.73 -1.15 -17.76
CA LEU A 10 37.03 -0.51 -17.58
C LEU A 10 38.13 -1.15 -18.45
N SER A 11 37.92 -2.36 -18.97
CA SER A 11 38.86 -3.07 -19.87
C SER A 11 38.68 -2.54 -21.28
N ALA A 12 39.75 -2.01 -21.86
CA ALA A 12 39.78 -1.58 -23.27
C ALA A 12 39.52 -2.75 -24.25
N GLU A 13 39.89 -3.98 -23.88
CA GLU A 13 39.75 -5.18 -24.68
C GLU A 13 38.33 -5.77 -24.59
N MET A 14 37.73 -5.82 -23.39
CA MET A 14 36.42 -6.45 -23.17
C MET A 14 35.24 -5.49 -23.39
N LYS A 15 35.44 -4.19 -23.24
CA LYS A 15 34.39 -3.18 -23.38
C LYS A 15 33.65 -3.24 -24.73
N PRO A 16 34.31 -3.31 -25.91
CA PRO A 16 33.62 -3.35 -27.18
C PRO A 16 32.64 -4.52 -27.31
N GLN A 17 33.05 -5.70 -26.87
CA GLN A 17 32.21 -6.89 -26.90
C GLN A 17 31.00 -6.74 -25.93
N LEU A 18 31.22 -6.27 -24.71
CA LEU A 18 30.17 -6.03 -23.76
C LEU A 18 29.11 -5.05 -24.30
N MET A 19 29.55 -3.96 -24.92
CA MET A 19 28.64 -2.96 -25.52
C MET A 19 27.85 -3.54 -26.69
N ALA A 20 28.47 -4.40 -27.52
CA ALA A 20 27.79 -5.10 -28.61
C ALA A 20 26.73 -6.09 -28.08
N ASP A 21 27.05 -6.83 -27.02
CA ASP A 21 26.13 -7.78 -26.40
C ASP A 21 24.90 -7.06 -25.80
N TYR A 22 25.12 -5.95 -25.07
CA TYR A 22 24.00 -5.13 -24.58
C TYR A 22 23.17 -4.51 -25.69
N ALA A 23 23.80 -4.01 -26.77
CA ALA A 23 23.07 -3.47 -27.91
C ALA A 23 22.18 -4.54 -28.56
N ALA A 24 22.71 -5.77 -28.72
CA ALA A 24 21.95 -6.90 -29.26
C ALA A 24 20.79 -7.31 -28.34
N ASP A 25 21.01 -7.30 -27.02
CA ASP A 25 19.97 -7.63 -26.05
C ASP A 25 18.87 -6.54 -26.00
N TYR A 26 19.23 -5.27 -26.06
CA TYR A 26 18.25 -4.19 -26.18
C TYR A 26 17.43 -4.29 -27.48
N GLU A 27 18.04 -4.69 -28.59
CA GLU A 27 17.31 -4.88 -29.84
C GLU A 27 16.32 -6.06 -29.77
N LYS A 28 16.71 -7.16 -29.12
CA LYS A 28 15.78 -8.27 -28.83
C LYS A 28 14.60 -7.81 -27.96
N ILE A 29 14.88 -6.97 -26.94
CA ILE A 29 13.84 -6.43 -26.07
C ILE A 29 12.92 -5.51 -26.86
N ARG A 30 13.44 -4.59 -27.69
CA ARG A 30 12.66 -3.71 -28.56
C ARG A 30 11.77 -4.51 -29.51
N THR A 31 12.34 -5.51 -30.20
CA THR A 31 11.58 -6.38 -31.11
C THR A 31 10.46 -7.13 -30.38
N ARG A 32 10.77 -7.67 -29.17
CA ARG A 32 9.74 -8.34 -28.34
C ARG A 32 8.64 -7.40 -27.92
N LEU A 33 8.97 -6.15 -27.58
CA LEU A 33 7.99 -5.14 -27.19
C LEU A 33 7.16 -4.67 -28.38
N ALA A 34 7.78 -4.44 -29.53
CA ALA A 34 7.09 -4.07 -30.78
C ALA A 34 6.12 -5.17 -31.27
N ASN A 35 6.50 -6.45 -31.07
CA ASN A 35 5.67 -7.60 -31.42
C ASN A 35 4.63 -7.97 -30.34
N LYS A 36 4.64 -7.32 -29.19
CA LYS A 36 3.52 -7.44 -28.27
C LYS A 36 2.28 -6.89 -28.96
N GLN A 37 1.29 -7.75 -29.15
CA GLN A 37 -0.03 -7.29 -29.60
C GLN A 37 -0.46 -6.10 -28.74
N PRO A 38 -1.12 -5.08 -29.33
CA PRO A 38 -1.67 -3.99 -28.56
C PRO A 38 -2.47 -4.59 -27.40
N LYS A 39 -2.21 -4.12 -26.20
CA LYS A 39 -3.00 -4.51 -25.02
C LYS A 39 -4.46 -4.35 -25.38
N ALA A 40 -5.31 -5.22 -24.85
CA ALA A 40 -6.75 -5.23 -25.03
C ALA A 40 -7.29 -3.80 -25.19
N ALA A 41 -8.18 -3.60 -26.16
CA ALA A 41 -8.86 -2.33 -26.40
C ALA A 41 -9.30 -1.77 -25.05
N LYS A 42 -9.14 -0.47 -24.85
CA LYS A 42 -9.60 0.18 -23.63
C LYS A 42 -11.00 0.71 -23.89
N LEU A 43 -11.81 0.62 -22.85
CA LEU A 43 -13.07 1.33 -22.79
C LEU A 43 -12.80 2.83 -22.61
N SER A 44 -13.68 3.68 -23.12
CA SER A 44 -13.73 5.07 -22.67
C SER A 44 -14.00 5.12 -21.16
N TYR A 45 -13.67 6.22 -20.52
CA TYR A 45 -13.97 6.39 -19.10
C TYR A 45 -15.48 6.24 -18.84
N ALA A 46 -16.33 6.81 -19.69
CA ALA A 46 -17.78 6.69 -19.56
C ALA A 46 -18.26 5.24 -19.64
N GLU A 47 -17.78 4.45 -20.62
CA GLU A 47 -18.10 3.02 -20.74
C GLU A 47 -17.58 2.22 -19.52
N SER A 48 -16.41 2.57 -18.99
CA SER A 48 -15.86 1.91 -17.82
C SER A 48 -16.66 2.23 -16.55
N VAL A 49 -17.24 3.40 -16.42
CA VAL A 49 -18.17 3.78 -15.34
C VAL A 49 -19.48 3.00 -15.48
N GLU A 50 -20.02 2.88 -16.68
CA GLU A 50 -21.24 2.10 -16.94
C GLU A 50 -21.05 0.61 -16.57
N ASN A 51 -19.87 0.04 -16.91
CA ASN A 51 -19.45 -1.30 -16.56
C ASN A 51 -18.82 -1.40 -15.16
N GLY A 52 -19.00 -0.39 -14.30
CA GLY A 52 -18.50 -0.38 -12.91
C GLY A 52 -19.11 -1.48 -12.06
N PHE A 53 -18.40 -1.86 -11.01
CA PHE A 53 -18.91 -2.85 -10.06
C PHE A 53 -20.10 -2.29 -9.29
N LYS A 54 -21.13 -3.11 -9.13
CA LYS A 54 -22.39 -2.71 -8.49
C LYS A 54 -22.69 -3.64 -7.33
N ILE A 55 -22.66 -3.10 -6.12
CA ILE A 55 -23.05 -3.80 -4.91
C ILE A 55 -24.57 -3.69 -4.73
N ASP A 56 -25.18 -4.81 -4.39
CA ASP A 56 -26.56 -4.84 -3.91
C ASP A 56 -26.59 -4.47 -2.42
N PHE A 57 -26.79 -3.18 -2.14
CA PHE A 57 -26.80 -2.66 -0.77
C PHE A 57 -28.04 -3.05 0.04
N ASP A 58 -29.09 -3.60 -0.58
CA ASP A 58 -30.21 -4.20 0.15
C ASP A 58 -29.79 -5.54 0.77
N LYS A 59 -28.93 -6.29 0.04
CA LYS A 59 -28.39 -7.56 0.50
C LYS A 59 -27.16 -7.37 1.40
N HIS A 60 -26.31 -6.41 1.09
CA HIS A 60 -25.06 -6.12 1.80
C HIS A 60 -25.11 -4.70 2.38
N ALA A 61 -26.08 -4.47 3.28
CA ALA A 61 -26.26 -3.18 3.93
C ALA A 61 -24.99 -2.77 4.72
N PRO A 62 -24.56 -1.51 4.62
CA PRO A 62 -23.42 -1.01 5.38
C PRO A 62 -23.61 -1.19 6.88
N VAL A 63 -22.62 -1.75 7.55
CA VAL A 63 -22.63 -1.90 9.01
C VAL A 63 -22.23 -0.58 9.65
N LYS A 64 -23.10 -0.05 10.51
CA LYS A 64 -22.79 1.15 11.29
C LYS A 64 -21.65 0.85 12.27
N PRO A 65 -20.56 1.63 12.28
CA PRO A 65 -19.46 1.43 13.22
C PRO A 65 -19.89 1.60 14.68
N ASN A 66 -19.28 0.81 15.56
CA ASN A 66 -19.43 0.98 17.01
C ASN A 66 -18.81 2.29 17.50
N PHE A 67 -17.76 2.75 16.79
CA PHE A 67 -17.06 4.00 17.06
C PHE A 67 -17.07 4.88 15.82
N ILE A 68 -17.53 6.11 15.94
CA ILE A 68 -17.43 7.15 14.90
C ILE A 68 -16.58 8.27 15.49
N GLY A 69 -15.50 8.62 14.81
CA GLY A 69 -14.54 9.60 15.30
C GLY A 69 -13.10 9.25 14.92
N SER A 70 -12.16 9.83 15.63
CA SER A 70 -10.73 9.61 15.48
C SER A 70 -10.11 9.15 16.79
N GLU A 71 -9.19 8.19 16.73
CA GLU A 71 -8.41 7.71 17.88
C GLU A 71 -6.93 7.72 17.52
N THR A 72 -6.08 7.98 18.52
CA THR A 72 -4.62 8.03 18.34
C THR A 72 -3.92 7.26 19.44
N PHE A 73 -2.98 6.42 19.06
CA PHE A 73 -2.15 5.63 19.95
C PHE A 73 -0.71 6.12 19.87
N ILE A 74 -0.09 6.34 21.01
CA ILE A 74 1.31 6.72 21.18
C ILE A 74 1.96 5.70 22.11
N ASN A 75 3.20 5.31 21.82
CA ASN A 75 3.92 4.26 22.56
C ASN A 75 3.14 2.94 22.64
N TYR A 76 2.60 2.51 21.51
CA TYR A 76 1.85 1.26 21.45
C TYR A 76 2.75 0.07 21.83
N PRO A 77 2.27 -0.92 22.62
CA PRO A 77 3.09 -2.04 23.07
C PRO A 77 3.67 -2.84 21.90
N LEU A 78 5.00 -2.84 21.77
CA LEU A 78 5.70 -3.55 20.69
C LEU A 78 5.51 -5.06 20.78
N GLU A 79 5.42 -5.59 21.99
CA GLU A 79 5.21 -7.01 22.26
C GLU A 79 3.94 -7.54 21.59
N THR A 80 2.87 -6.74 21.61
CA THR A 80 1.61 -7.07 20.93
C THR A 80 1.77 -7.17 19.42
N LEU A 81 2.62 -6.33 18.83
CA LEU A 81 2.82 -6.28 17.39
C LEU A 81 3.63 -7.46 16.86
N VAL A 82 4.53 -8.01 17.67
CA VAL A 82 5.37 -9.17 17.25
C VAL A 82 4.51 -10.38 16.86
N GLU A 83 3.34 -10.55 17.47
CA GLU A 83 2.42 -11.65 17.17
C GLU A 83 1.88 -11.58 15.73
N TYR A 84 1.93 -10.40 15.09
CA TYR A 84 1.45 -10.15 13.73
C TYR A 84 2.56 -10.11 12.68
N PHE A 85 3.81 -10.46 13.04
CA PHE A 85 4.92 -10.41 12.10
C PHE A 85 4.76 -11.44 10.97
N ASP A 86 4.84 -10.95 9.73
CA ASP A 86 5.19 -11.77 8.58
C ASP A 86 6.72 -11.71 8.37
N TRP A 87 7.39 -12.82 8.65
CA TRP A 87 8.83 -12.94 8.49
C TRP A 87 9.27 -13.18 7.05
N THR A 88 8.37 -13.57 6.16
CA THR A 88 8.72 -13.88 4.77
C THR A 88 9.33 -12.67 4.04
N PRO A 89 8.76 -11.45 4.07
CA PRO A 89 9.37 -10.28 3.46
C PRO A 89 10.71 -9.88 4.09
N PHE A 90 10.91 -10.16 5.39
CA PHE A 90 12.20 -9.95 6.04
C PHE A 90 13.29 -10.77 5.35
N PHE A 91 13.10 -12.07 5.16
CA PHE A 91 14.08 -12.92 4.46
C PHE A 91 14.30 -12.49 3.01
N ILE A 92 13.23 -12.09 2.31
CA ILE A 92 13.33 -11.60 0.93
C ILE A 92 14.21 -10.34 0.84
N SER A 93 14.12 -9.41 1.80
CA SER A 93 14.97 -8.21 1.82
C SER A 93 16.46 -8.52 1.95
N TRP A 94 16.81 -9.67 2.54
CA TRP A 94 18.17 -10.22 2.63
C TRP A 94 18.52 -11.16 1.48
N SER A 95 17.72 -11.16 0.40
CA SER A 95 17.93 -12.03 -0.78
C SER A 95 17.85 -13.53 -0.48
N LEU A 96 17.19 -13.92 0.59
CA LEU A 96 16.90 -15.32 0.91
C LEU A 96 15.49 -15.66 0.39
N ALA A 97 15.43 -16.57 -0.58
CA ALA A 97 14.17 -16.98 -1.20
C ALA A 97 13.55 -18.16 -0.42
N GLY A 98 12.34 -17.98 0.08
CA GLY A 98 11.60 -19.01 0.80
C GLY A 98 10.51 -18.42 1.67
N LYS A 99 9.55 -19.23 2.08
CA LYS A 99 8.48 -18.82 2.99
C LYS A 99 8.80 -19.23 4.42
N PHE A 100 8.65 -18.29 5.37
CA PHE A 100 8.75 -18.62 6.78
C PHE A 100 7.52 -19.46 7.23
N PRO A 101 7.67 -20.46 8.13
CA PRO A 101 8.93 -20.90 8.75
C PRO A 101 9.76 -21.91 7.93
N LYS A 102 9.25 -22.41 6.80
CA LYS A 102 9.90 -23.48 6.00
C LYS A 102 11.29 -23.13 5.50
N ILE A 103 11.57 -21.84 5.29
CA ILE A 103 12.89 -21.37 4.85
C ILE A 103 14.01 -21.78 5.82
N LEU A 104 13.70 -21.94 7.11
CA LEU A 104 14.67 -22.35 8.14
C LEU A 104 15.14 -23.80 7.97
N GLU A 105 14.40 -24.61 7.24
CA GLU A 105 14.68 -26.03 6.99
C GLU A 105 15.17 -26.26 5.55
N ASP A 106 15.34 -25.19 4.75
CA ASP A 106 15.76 -25.27 3.36
C ASP A 106 17.20 -25.82 3.24
N GLU A 107 17.43 -26.75 2.32
CA GLU A 107 18.73 -27.43 2.16
C GLU A 107 19.86 -26.50 1.69
N VAL A 108 19.53 -25.39 1.01
CA VAL A 108 20.48 -24.46 0.42
C VAL A 108 20.68 -23.21 1.27
N VAL A 109 19.58 -22.59 1.69
CA VAL A 109 19.60 -21.29 2.39
C VAL A 109 19.25 -21.40 3.88
N GLY A 110 18.86 -22.57 4.36
CA GLY A 110 18.34 -22.75 5.73
C GLY A 110 19.34 -22.40 6.83
N GLU A 111 20.63 -22.69 6.67
CA GLU A 111 21.68 -22.30 7.63
C GLU A 111 21.76 -20.78 7.74
N ALA A 112 21.91 -20.08 6.61
CA ALA A 112 21.95 -18.62 6.59
C ALA A 112 20.65 -17.98 7.10
N ALA A 113 19.50 -18.61 6.82
CA ALA A 113 18.21 -18.15 7.30
C ALA A 113 18.08 -18.28 8.82
N ARG A 114 18.55 -19.38 9.42
CA ARG A 114 18.56 -19.56 10.88
C ARG A 114 19.45 -18.54 11.57
N ASP A 115 20.68 -18.36 11.06
CA ASP A 115 21.64 -17.40 11.63
C ASP A 115 21.08 -15.98 11.59
N LEU A 116 20.50 -15.60 10.44
CA LEU A 116 19.86 -14.30 10.27
C LEU A 116 18.66 -14.12 11.22
N TYR A 117 17.83 -15.15 11.35
CA TYR A 117 16.66 -15.13 12.23
C TYR A 117 17.05 -15.01 13.69
N GLU A 118 18.07 -15.75 14.15
CA GLU A 118 18.58 -15.66 15.53
C GLU A 118 19.10 -14.25 15.83
N GLN A 119 19.86 -13.66 14.92
CA GLN A 119 20.36 -12.28 15.07
C GLN A 119 19.19 -11.26 15.09
N ALA A 120 18.20 -11.45 14.21
CA ALA A 120 17.00 -10.63 14.21
C ALA A 120 16.21 -10.74 15.53
N GLN A 121 16.08 -11.95 16.09
CA GLN A 121 15.43 -12.16 17.40
C GLN A 121 16.20 -11.48 18.54
N ALA A 122 17.53 -11.52 18.53
CA ALA A 122 18.36 -10.84 19.54
C ALA A 122 18.18 -9.32 19.44
N MET A 123 18.19 -8.75 18.25
CA MET A 123 17.96 -7.32 18.03
C MET A 123 16.53 -6.91 18.39
N LEU A 124 15.54 -7.72 18.03
CA LEU A 124 14.12 -7.52 18.37
C LEU A 124 13.94 -7.44 19.89
N LYS A 125 14.60 -8.34 20.62
CA LYS A 125 14.60 -8.33 22.08
C LYS A 125 15.20 -7.03 22.65
N ASP A 126 16.35 -6.57 22.14
CA ASP A 126 16.97 -5.30 22.55
C ASP A 126 16.05 -4.11 22.28
N ILE A 127 15.43 -4.07 21.08
CA ILE A 127 14.49 -3.01 20.68
C ILE A 127 13.32 -2.92 21.68
N ILE A 128 12.75 -4.05 22.08
CA ILE A 128 11.59 -4.11 22.96
C ILE A 128 12.00 -3.76 24.40
N GLU A 129 13.00 -4.46 24.97
CA GLU A 129 13.42 -4.30 26.36
C GLU A 129 13.94 -2.89 26.67
N ASN A 130 14.65 -2.29 25.71
CA ASN A 130 15.22 -0.95 25.83
C ASN A 130 14.35 0.16 25.22
N LYS A 131 13.12 -0.17 24.77
CA LYS A 131 12.17 0.78 24.18
C LYS A 131 12.80 1.65 23.09
N ARG A 132 13.55 0.99 22.19
CA ARG A 132 14.26 1.69 21.10
C ARG A 132 13.31 2.25 20.04
N PHE A 133 12.13 1.67 19.89
CA PHE A 133 11.10 2.10 18.98
C PHE A 133 9.88 2.63 19.71
N ASP A 134 9.24 3.62 19.11
CA ASP A 134 7.95 4.16 19.53
C ASP A 134 6.95 3.94 18.39
N ALA A 135 6.03 3.01 18.61
CA ALA A 135 4.98 2.68 17.65
C ALA A 135 3.78 3.62 17.87
N ARG A 136 3.40 4.33 16.81
CA ARG A 136 2.29 5.28 16.81
C ARG A 136 1.28 4.96 15.73
N ALA A 137 0.01 5.20 16.02
CA ALA A 137 -1.07 5.06 15.05
C ALA A 137 -2.14 6.12 15.25
N THR A 138 -2.78 6.52 14.17
CA THR A 138 -4.05 7.24 14.20
C THR A 138 -5.00 6.59 13.20
N PHE A 139 -6.29 6.55 13.54
CA PHE A 139 -7.33 6.16 12.61
C PHE A 139 -8.56 7.04 12.78
N SER A 140 -9.38 7.07 11.75
CA SER A 140 -10.68 7.73 11.76
C SER A 140 -11.70 6.84 11.08
N ILE A 141 -12.94 6.85 11.59
CA ILE A 141 -14.09 6.22 10.93
C ILE A 141 -15.22 7.25 10.97
N TYR A 142 -15.73 7.62 9.80
CA TYR A 142 -16.80 8.62 9.67
C TYR A 142 -17.83 8.19 8.63
N PRO A 143 -19.05 8.77 8.69
CA PRO A 143 -20.04 8.65 7.64
C PRO A 143 -19.43 9.07 6.29
N ALA A 144 -19.65 8.28 5.26
CA ALA A 144 -19.16 8.56 3.92
C ALA A 144 -20.11 7.99 2.87
N ASN A 145 -20.15 8.62 1.70
CA ASN A 145 -20.91 8.13 0.57
C ASN A 145 -20.17 8.39 -0.75
N ARG A 146 -20.43 7.58 -1.74
CA ARG A 146 -20.07 7.86 -3.12
C ARG A 146 -20.94 8.98 -3.65
N VAL A 147 -20.33 10.10 -4.04
CA VAL A 147 -21.01 11.33 -4.50
C VAL A 147 -20.87 11.58 -6.00
N ALA A 148 -19.90 10.93 -6.65
CA ALA A 148 -19.72 10.89 -8.09
C ALA A 148 -19.22 9.50 -8.48
N ALA A 149 -18.96 9.27 -9.77
CA ALA A 149 -18.55 7.95 -10.28
C ALA A 149 -17.37 7.35 -9.49
N ASP A 150 -16.34 8.18 -9.22
CA ASP A 150 -15.10 7.75 -8.57
C ASP A 150 -14.67 8.67 -7.42
N THR A 151 -15.63 9.39 -6.82
CA THR A 151 -15.41 10.28 -5.67
C THR A 151 -16.18 9.78 -4.45
N VAL A 152 -15.47 9.60 -3.34
CA VAL A 152 -16.05 9.31 -2.02
C VAL A 152 -15.92 10.55 -1.14
N ALA A 153 -17.03 11.02 -0.58
CA ALA A 153 -17.06 12.14 0.35
C ALA A 153 -17.30 11.65 1.77
N VAL A 154 -16.51 12.16 2.70
CA VAL A 154 -16.68 11.97 4.16
C VAL A 154 -17.42 13.16 4.73
N THR A 155 -18.34 12.90 5.66
CA THR A 155 -19.17 13.93 6.27
C THR A 155 -18.98 13.99 7.78
N ASP A 156 -19.24 15.18 8.34
CA ASP A 156 -19.38 15.38 9.78
C ASP A 156 -20.75 14.87 10.30
N GLU A 157 -20.99 15.01 11.58
CA GLU A 157 -22.25 14.63 12.24
C GLU A 157 -23.47 15.42 11.73
N ASN A 158 -23.25 16.58 11.11
CA ASN A 158 -24.29 17.43 10.53
C ASN A 158 -24.53 17.13 9.04
N GLY A 159 -23.78 16.19 8.47
CA GLY A 159 -23.86 15.83 7.06
C GLY A 159 -23.09 16.77 6.12
N ASN A 160 -22.26 17.69 6.64
CA ASN A 160 -21.42 18.54 5.82
C ASN A 160 -20.20 17.74 5.35
N VAL A 161 -19.86 17.87 4.06
CA VAL A 161 -18.64 17.25 3.51
C VAL A 161 -17.42 17.92 4.12
N THR A 162 -16.55 17.12 4.74
CA THR A 162 -15.29 17.58 5.32
C THR A 162 -14.11 17.24 4.42
N HIS A 163 -14.10 16.06 3.83
CA HIS A 163 -13.03 15.57 2.94
C HIS A 163 -13.62 14.80 1.76
N SER A 164 -12.90 14.78 0.65
CA SER A 164 -13.22 13.96 -0.52
C SER A 164 -11.97 13.21 -0.99
N PHE A 165 -12.17 11.97 -1.42
CA PHE A 165 -11.13 11.11 -1.95
C PHE A 165 -11.45 10.74 -3.39
N GLU A 166 -10.44 10.96 -4.26
CA GLU A 166 -10.58 10.77 -5.69
C GLU A 166 -9.93 9.45 -6.11
N HIS A 167 -10.73 8.57 -6.67
CA HIS A 167 -10.27 7.26 -7.09
C HIS A 167 -10.12 7.16 -8.61
N LEU A 168 -9.32 6.17 -9.04
CA LEU A 168 -9.18 5.78 -10.43
C LEU A 168 -9.97 4.50 -10.69
N ARG A 169 -10.42 4.35 -11.92
CA ARG A 169 -11.17 3.18 -12.40
C ARG A 169 -10.36 2.39 -13.41
N GLN A 170 -10.52 1.09 -13.41
CA GLN A 170 -10.00 0.22 -14.47
C GLN A 170 -10.64 0.58 -15.81
N GLN A 171 -9.83 0.72 -16.87
CA GLN A 171 -10.31 1.01 -18.24
C GLN A 171 -10.00 -0.11 -19.26
N SER A 172 -9.45 -1.23 -18.81
CA SER A 172 -9.21 -2.36 -19.70
C SER A 172 -10.55 -2.96 -20.17
N ASP A 173 -10.68 -3.22 -21.45
CA ASP A 173 -11.76 -4.05 -21.97
C ASP A 173 -11.64 -5.46 -21.36
N LYS A 174 -12.70 -5.91 -20.74
CA LYS A 174 -12.71 -7.16 -19.98
C LYS A 174 -13.61 -8.19 -20.64
N VAL A 175 -13.36 -9.43 -20.30
CA VAL A 175 -14.25 -10.54 -20.68
C VAL A 175 -15.67 -10.22 -20.19
N THR A 176 -16.66 -10.52 -21.04
CA THR A 176 -18.09 -10.32 -20.74
C THR A 176 -18.44 -10.74 -19.32
N GLY A 177 -19.09 -9.86 -18.58
CA GLY A 177 -19.54 -10.08 -17.22
C GLY A 177 -18.54 -9.71 -16.11
N LYS A 178 -17.33 -9.20 -16.46
CA LYS A 178 -16.38 -8.68 -15.48
C LYS A 178 -16.45 -7.15 -15.41
N ALA A 179 -16.62 -6.62 -14.19
CA ALA A 179 -16.70 -5.19 -13.94
C ALA A 179 -15.34 -4.47 -14.04
N ASN A 180 -15.38 -3.17 -14.31
CA ASN A 180 -14.25 -2.26 -14.22
C ASN A 180 -14.27 -1.58 -12.84
N TYR A 181 -13.47 -2.08 -11.91
CA TYR A 181 -13.47 -1.66 -10.51
C TYR A 181 -12.88 -0.27 -10.30
N SER A 182 -13.49 0.44 -9.36
CA SER A 182 -12.93 1.60 -8.64
C SER A 182 -13.16 1.39 -7.15
N LEU A 183 -12.30 1.91 -6.29
CA LEU A 183 -12.53 1.84 -4.83
C LEU A 183 -13.84 2.54 -4.42
N ALA A 184 -14.27 3.55 -5.17
CA ALA A 184 -15.54 4.23 -4.94
C ALA A 184 -16.77 3.30 -5.09
N ASP A 185 -16.66 2.21 -5.86
CA ASP A 185 -17.75 1.26 -6.02
C ASP A 185 -18.10 0.50 -4.75
N PHE A 186 -17.16 0.45 -3.80
CA PHE A 186 -17.31 -0.26 -2.53
C PHE A 186 -18.00 0.57 -1.44
N ILE A 187 -18.34 1.83 -1.74
CA ILE A 187 -19.09 2.73 -0.86
C ILE A 187 -20.46 3.01 -1.49
N ALA A 188 -21.51 2.96 -0.66
CA ALA A 188 -22.87 3.18 -1.12
C ALA A 188 -23.05 4.61 -1.70
N PRO A 189 -23.79 4.74 -2.82
CA PRO A 189 -24.21 6.05 -3.31
C PRO A 189 -25.04 6.81 -2.25
N LYS A 190 -24.91 8.13 -2.24
CA LYS A 190 -25.56 9.00 -1.24
C LYS A 190 -27.09 8.89 -1.23
N ASP A 191 -27.67 8.61 -2.37
CA ASP A 191 -29.14 8.49 -2.56
C ASP A 191 -29.68 7.08 -2.28
N VAL A 192 -28.79 6.11 -1.98
CA VAL A 192 -29.17 4.72 -1.69
C VAL A 192 -29.24 4.48 -0.17
N THR A 193 -28.13 4.62 0.54
CA THR A 193 -28.07 4.42 1.99
C THR A 193 -26.83 5.09 2.58
N GLN A 194 -26.85 5.36 3.89
CA GLN A 194 -25.66 5.83 4.60
C GLN A 194 -24.62 4.73 4.68
N ASP A 195 -23.37 5.06 4.31
CA ASP A 195 -22.21 4.19 4.45
C ASP A 195 -21.10 4.90 5.24
N TYR A 196 -19.98 4.26 5.41
CA TYR A 196 -18.86 4.72 6.23
C TYR A 196 -17.54 4.44 5.55
N LEU A 197 -16.55 5.29 5.80
CA LEU A 197 -15.17 5.09 5.39
C LEU A 197 -14.26 5.16 6.60
N GLY A 198 -13.28 4.26 6.66
CA GLY A 198 -12.19 4.35 7.61
C GLY A 198 -10.89 4.77 6.94
N GLY A 199 -9.99 5.38 7.71
CA GLY A 199 -8.64 5.69 7.29
C GLY A 199 -7.66 5.51 8.43
N PHE A 200 -6.38 5.26 8.13
CA PHE A 200 -5.36 5.05 9.15
C PHE A 200 -3.98 5.47 8.70
N THR A 201 -3.13 5.76 9.68
CA THR A 201 -1.67 5.82 9.56
C THR A 201 -1.05 5.14 10.77
N VAL A 202 -0.04 4.31 10.53
CA VAL A 202 0.84 3.72 11.56
C VAL A 202 2.28 4.07 11.23
N SER A 203 3.12 4.27 12.26
CA SER A 203 4.52 4.65 12.08
C SER A 203 5.37 4.12 13.24
N ILE A 204 6.61 3.76 12.92
CA ILE A 204 7.61 3.32 13.89
C ILE A 204 8.72 4.36 13.95
N PHE A 205 8.76 5.10 15.04
CA PHE A 205 9.82 6.07 15.35
C PHE A 205 10.99 5.37 16.04
N GLY A 206 12.18 5.93 15.92
CA GLY A 206 13.40 5.36 16.51
C GLY A 206 14.16 4.40 15.58
N ALA A 207 13.50 3.82 14.58
CA ALA A 207 14.15 2.88 13.66
C ALA A 207 15.22 3.55 12.80
N GLU A 208 14.95 4.75 12.26
CA GLU A 208 15.93 5.49 11.46
C GLU A 208 17.08 6.00 12.33
N GLU A 209 16.80 6.54 13.50
CA GLU A 209 17.80 7.02 14.46
C GLU A 209 18.75 5.89 14.87
N LEU A 210 18.21 4.74 15.25
CA LEU A 210 19.01 3.56 15.63
C LEU A 210 19.83 3.02 14.45
N SER A 211 19.26 3.03 13.23
CA SER A 211 20.00 2.67 12.01
C SER A 211 21.18 3.60 11.77
N GLN A 212 21.00 4.91 11.95
CA GLN A 212 22.08 5.90 11.83
C GLN A 212 23.16 5.72 12.91
N GLU A 213 22.81 5.36 14.14
CA GLU A 213 23.77 5.02 15.18
C GLU A 213 24.68 3.86 14.77
N TYR A 214 24.14 2.80 14.16
CA TYR A 214 24.94 1.69 13.64
C TYR A 214 25.83 2.11 12.47
N LYS A 215 25.29 2.87 11.51
CA LYS A 215 26.07 3.40 10.38
C LYS A 215 27.24 4.26 10.85
N ALA A 216 27.04 5.12 11.85
CA ALA A 216 28.10 5.93 12.42
C ALA A 216 29.24 5.12 13.07
N LYS A 217 28.97 3.88 13.46
CA LYS A 217 29.96 2.91 13.98
C LYS A 217 30.57 2.05 12.86
N GLY A 218 30.18 2.23 11.60
CA GLY A 218 30.60 1.41 10.46
C GLY A 218 29.91 0.04 10.40
N ASP A 219 28.79 -0.12 11.09
CA ASP A 219 28.03 -1.36 11.17
C ASP A 219 26.78 -1.30 10.25
N ASP A 220 27.00 -1.38 8.95
CA ASP A 220 25.94 -1.35 7.95
C ASP A 220 25.00 -2.56 8.04
N TYR A 221 25.52 -3.70 8.52
CA TYR A 221 24.72 -4.91 8.68
C TYR A 221 23.58 -4.70 9.69
N ASN A 222 23.91 -4.28 10.91
CA ASN A 222 22.90 -4.02 11.92
C ASN A 222 22.03 -2.79 11.58
N ALA A 223 22.56 -1.81 10.86
CA ALA A 223 21.76 -0.69 10.35
C ALA A 223 20.63 -1.16 9.40
N ILE A 224 20.93 -2.09 8.49
CA ILE A 224 19.93 -2.70 7.59
C ILE A 224 18.95 -3.57 8.39
N MET A 225 19.44 -4.32 9.37
CA MET A 225 18.61 -5.15 10.26
C MET A 225 17.56 -4.33 10.98
N VAL A 226 17.96 -3.20 11.57
CA VAL A 226 17.06 -2.27 12.26
C VAL A 226 15.97 -1.74 11.33
N GLN A 227 16.31 -1.32 10.12
CA GLN A 227 15.34 -0.84 9.13
C GLN A 227 14.36 -1.94 8.75
N ALA A 228 14.87 -3.15 8.47
CA ALA A 228 14.03 -4.29 8.13
C ALA A 228 13.05 -4.66 9.25
N LEU A 229 13.49 -4.59 10.52
CA LEU A 229 12.60 -4.82 11.67
C LEU A 229 11.60 -3.67 11.85
N GLY A 230 12.01 -2.42 11.65
CA GLY A 230 11.11 -1.27 11.67
C GLY A 230 9.95 -1.43 10.68
N ASP A 231 10.25 -1.87 9.46
CA ASP A 231 9.23 -2.14 8.44
C ASP A 231 8.30 -3.30 8.85
N ARG A 232 8.84 -4.35 9.48
CA ARG A 232 7.99 -5.44 9.99
C ARG A 232 7.05 -4.98 11.10
N PHE A 233 7.51 -4.12 11.99
CA PHE A 233 6.65 -3.51 13.01
C PHE A 233 5.54 -2.64 12.40
N ALA A 234 5.85 -1.84 11.39
CA ALA A 234 4.86 -0.98 10.73
C ALA A 234 3.76 -1.84 10.04
N GLU A 235 4.16 -2.88 9.30
CA GLU A 235 3.22 -3.81 8.66
C GLU A 235 2.39 -4.60 9.69
N ALA A 236 3.03 -5.09 10.74
CA ALA A 236 2.36 -5.78 11.84
C ALA A 236 1.34 -4.86 12.54
N PHE A 237 1.69 -3.60 12.73
CA PHE A 237 0.77 -2.63 13.33
C PHE A 237 -0.41 -2.33 12.41
N ALA A 238 -0.19 -2.20 11.11
CA ALA A 238 -1.27 -2.04 10.14
C ALA A 238 -2.23 -3.25 10.15
N GLU A 239 -1.71 -4.49 10.26
CA GLU A 239 -2.51 -5.70 10.36
C GLU A 239 -3.28 -5.76 11.68
N HIS A 240 -2.60 -5.57 12.80
CA HIS A 240 -3.20 -5.57 14.13
C HIS A 240 -4.30 -4.50 14.26
N LEU A 241 -4.03 -3.27 13.82
CA LEU A 241 -5.01 -2.19 13.84
C LEU A 241 -6.22 -2.52 12.97
N HIS A 242 -6.02 -3.08 11.77
CA HIS A 242 -7.11 -3.51 10.91
C HIS A 242 -7.96 -4.61 11.57
N GLN A 243 -7.36 -5.56 12.28
CA GLN A 243 -8.12 -6.56 13.05
C GLN A 243 -8.95 -5.90 14.16
N ARG A 244 -8.40 -4.93 14.88
CA ARG A 244 -9.14 -4.16 15.89
C ARG A 244 -10.28 -3.35 15.27
N ILE A 245 -10.07 -2.76 14.08
CA ILE A 245 -11.13 -2.09 13.34
C ILE A 245 -12.27 -3.07 13.05
N ARG A 246 -11.99 -4.24 12.51
CA ARG A 246 -13.00 -5.26 12.19
C ARG A 246 -13.77 -5.76 13.40
N LYS A 247 -13.07 -5.98 14.50
CA LYS A 247 -13.64 -6.61 15.70
C LYS A 247 -14.24 -5.61 16.69
N GLU A 248 -13.58 -4.48 16.91
CA GLU A 248 -13.87 -3.57 18.02
C GLU A 248 -14.51 -2.26 17.53
N PHE A 249 -13.74 -1.45 16.80
CA PHE A 249 -14.13 -0.07 16.49
C PHE A 249 -15.22 0.01 15.43
N TRP A 250 -15.13 -0.79 14.40
CA TRP A 250 -16.24 -0.91 13.44
C TRP A 250 -17.19 -2.05 13.84
N GLY A 251 -16.64 -3.20 14.16
CA GLY A 251 -17.41 -4.33 14.70
C GLY A 251 -18.12 -5.19 13.65
N TYR A 252 -17.82 -5.02 12.35
CA TYR A 252 -18.48 -5.82 11.30
C TYR A 252 -18.02 -7.29 11.26
N GLN A 253 -16.96 -7.63 12.01
CA GLN A 253 -16.46 -8.99 12.22
C GLN A 253 -16.10 -9.23 13.68
N ALA A 254 -17.03 -8.92 14.60
CA ALA A 254 -16.79 -9.01 16.05
C ALA A 254 -16.33 -10.40 16.51
N ASP A 255 -16.82 -11.45 15.88
CA ASP A 255 -16.52 -12.85 16.21
C ASP A 255 -15.34 -13.43 15.41
N GLU A 256 -14.58 -12.60 14.67
CA GLU A 256 -13.43 -13.05 13.88
C GLU A 256 -12.40 -13.79 14.74
N GLN A 257 -11.98 -14.98 14.27
CA GLN A 257 -10.96 -15.81 14.92
C GLN A 257 -9.95 -16.32 13.89
N LEU A 258 -9.23 -15.38 13.26
CA LEU A 258 -8.21 -15.69 12.29
C LEU A 258 -6.84 -15.81 12.97
N SER A 259 -6.10 -16.86 12.62
CA SER A 259 -4.69 -16.99 12.96
C SER A 259 -3.85 -15.98 12.17
N ASN A 260 -2.62 -15.69 12.63
CA ASN A 260 -1.70 -14.81 11.89
C ASN A 260 -1.47 -15.28 10.44
N ASP A 261 -1.35 -16.59 10.23
CA ASP A 261 -1.23 -17.21 8.90
C ASP A 261 -2.45 -16.93 7.99
N GLU A 262 -3.62 -16.79 8.56
CA GLU A 262 -4.84 -16.46 7.84
C GLU A 262 -4.98 -14.96 7.60
N LEU A 263 -4.50 -14.13 8.53
CA LEU A 263 -4.40 -12.67 8.34
C LEU A 263 -3.42 -12.34 7.20
N ILE A 264 -2.23 -12.95 7.19
CA ILE A 264 -1.23 -12.81 6.10
C ILE A 264 -1.81 -13.24 4.74
N LYS A 265 -2.74 -14.20 4.73
CA LYS A 265 -3.45 -14.65 3.52
C LYS A 265 -4.71 -13.84 3.20
N GLU A 266 -4.93 -12.74 3.88
CA GLU A 266 -6.06 -11.82 3.68
C GLU A 266 -7.43 -12.52 3.70
N LYS A 267 -7.64 -13.49 4.61
CA LYS A 267 -8.91 -14.22 4.74
C LYS A 267 -9.99 -13.45 5.50
N TYR A 268 -9.70 -12.24 5.89
CA TYR A 268 -10.65 -11.35 6.56
C TYR A 268 -11.64 -10.72 5.56
N VAL A 269 -12.76 -10.24 6.06
CA VAL A 269 -13.73 -9.44 5.31
C VAL A 269 -13.29 -7.98 5.27
N GLY A 270 -13.54 -7.32 4.14
CA GLY A 270 -13.10 -5.95 3.92
C GLY A 270 -11.67 -5.88 3.37
N ILE A 271 -11.23 -4.68 3.04
CA ILE A 271 -9.88 -4.41 2.53
C ILE A 271 -9.29 -3.14 3.15
N ARG A 272 -7.94 -3.03 3.13
CA ARG A 272 -7.20 -1.82 3.54
C ARG A 272 -6.30 -1.28 2.42
N PRO A 273 -6.86 -0.81 1.31
CA PRO A 273 -6.08 -0.28 0.20
C PRO A 273 -5.32 0.99 0.60
N ALA A 274 -4.14 1.17 0.02
CA ALA A 274 -3.25 2.28 0.34
C ALA A 274 -2.88 3.08 -0.92
N PRO A 275 -2.79 4.44 -0.83
CA PRO A 275 -2.26 5.25 -1.91
C PRO A 275 -0.81 4.90 -2.27
N GLY A 276 -0.57 4.64 -3.57
CA GLY A 276 0.68 4.13 -4.11
C GLY A 276 0.67 2.62 -4.39
N TYR A 277 -0.43 1.91 -4.08
CA TYR A 277 -0.62 0.49 -4.36
C TYR A 277 -1.60 0.26 -5.52
N PRO A 278 -1.67 -0.94 -6.11
CA PRO A 278 -2.38 -1.18 -7.37
C PRO A 278 -3.84 -0.72 -7.44
N ALA A 279 -4.60 -0.77 -6.33
CA ALA A 279 -6.00 -0.34 -6.29
C ALA A 279 -6.16 1.19 -6.11
N CYS A 280 -5.13 1.87 -5.59
CA CYS A 280 -5.07 3.32 -5.40
C CYS A 280 -3.68 3.83 -5.80
N PRO A 281 -3.30 3.80 -7.10
CA PRO A 281 -1.91 3.94 -7.50
C PRO A 281 -1.34 5.35 -7.34
N GLU A 282 -2.19 6.37 -7.21
CA GLU A 282 -1.78 7.77 -7.12
C GLU A 282 -1.39 8.15 -5.68
N HIS A 283 -0.15 8.62 -5.51
CA HIS A 283 0.44 8.89 -4.20
C HIS A 283 -0.09 10.14 -3.50
N SER A 284 -0.60 11.13 -4.25
CA SER A 284 -1.04 12.39 -3.65
C SER A 284 -2.31 12.26 -2.80
N GLU A 285 -3.06 11.15 -2.95
CA GLU A 285 -4.21 10.83 -2.07
C GLU A 285 -3.79 10.65 -0.60
N LYS A 286 -2.48 10.49 -0.31
CA LYS A 286 -1.99 10.56 1.07
C LYS A 286 -2.18 11.97 1.68
N ALA A 287 -2.13 13.04 0.90
CA ALA A 287 -2.27 14.39 1.45
C ALA A 287 -3.66 14.62 2.08
N PRO A 288 -4.79 14.43 1.36
CA PRO A 288 -6.10 14.54 1.99
C PRO A 288 -6.35 13.49 3.08
N LEU A 289 -5.74 12.29 2.97
CA LEU A 289 -5.81 11.27 4.02
C LEU A 289 -5.12 11.75 5.32
N PHE A 290 -3.92 12.31 5.22
CA PHE A 290 -3.16 12.83 6.37
C PHE A 290 -3.86 14.02 7.02
N ASP A 291 -4.45 14.90 6.22
CA ASP A 291 -5.25 16.02 6.70
C ASP A 291 -6.49 15.53 7.46
N TRP A 292 -7.25 14.62 6.85
CA TRP A 292 -8.44 14.01 7.50
C TRP A 292 -8.11 13.32 8.82
N LEU A 293 -7.01 12.59 8.89
CA LEU A 293 -6.58 11.90 10.11
C LEU A 293 -5.96 12.85 11.15
N GLY A 294 -5.49 14.03 10.75
CA GLY A 294 -4.64 14.91 11.56
C GLY A 294 -3.29 14.25 11.88
N THR A 295 -2.76 13.45 10.95
CA THR A 295 -1.60 12.58 11.17
C THR A 295 -0.37 13.34 11.67
N THR A 296 -0.02 14.43 11.02
CA THR A 296 1.19 15.19 11.36
C THR A 296 1.10 15.81 12.75
N GLU A 297 -0.03 16.39 13.10
CA GLU A 297 -0.25 17.04 14.39
C GLU A 297 -0.33 16.04 15.54
N LYS A 298 -1.04 14.91 15.32
CA LYS A 298 -1.33 13.93 16.38
C LYS A 298 -0.17 12.98 16.67
N MET A 299 0.62 12.61 15.65
CA MET A 299 1.64 11.58 15.82
C MET A 299 3.02 11.95 15.26
N GLY A 300 3.18 13.09 14.61
CA GLY A 300 4.47 13.58 14.10
C GLY A 300 4.91 12.95 12.78
N THR A 301 4.12 12.07 12.19
CA THR A 301 4.40 11.52 10.86
C THR A 301 4.00 12.51 9.79
N TYR A 302 4.88 12.78 8.81
CA TYR A 302 4.63 13.76 7.76
C TYR A 302 4.95 13.23 6.36
N LEU A 303 4.50 13.95 5.34
CA LEU A 303 4.76 13.63 3.94
C LEU A 303 5.87 14.52 3.39
N THR A 304 6.76 13.91 2.61
CA THR A 304 7.73 14.65 1.78
C THR A 304 7.05 15.29 0.58
N SER A 305 7.76 16.10 -0.18
CA SER A 305 7.27 16.72 -1.42
C SER A 305 6.87 15.69 -2.51
N SER A 306 7.31 14.45 -2.39
CA SER A 306 6.92 13.33 -3.26
C SER A 306 5.90 12.39 -2.63
N PHE A 307 5.25 12.81 -1.55
CA PHE A 307 4.30 12.01 -0.78
C PHE A 307 4.85 10.70 -0.20
N ALA A 308 6.18 10.62 0.02
CA ALA A 308 6.75 9.58 0.87
C ALA A 308 6.51 9.94 2.33
N MET A 309 6.25 8.94 3.16
CA MET A 309 6.04 9.12 4.60
C MET A 309 7.37 9.22 5.34
N TRP A 310 7.40 10.02 6.40
CA TRP A 310 8.50 10.06 7.36
C TRP A 310 7.94 9.91 8.78
N PRO A 311 8.44 8.97 9.61
CA PRO A 311 9.56 8.06 9.31
C PRO A 311 9.26 7.06 8.19
N PRO A 312 10.29 6.45 7.55
CA PRO A 312 10.11 5.51 6.43
C PRO A 312 9.28 4.28 6.80
N SER A 313 9.49 3.72 7.99
CA SER A 313 8.71 2.59 8.52
C SER A 313 7.31 3.05 8.93
N SER A 314 6.48 3.34 7.92
CA SER A 314 5.11 3.82 8.06
C SER A 314 4.19 3.18 7.02
N VAL A 315 2.93 2.97 7.39
CA VAL A 315 1.87 2.50 6.49
C VAL A 315 0.66 3.40 6.67
N SER A 316 -0.01 3.77 5.57
CA SER A 316 -1.27 4.52 5.62
C SER A 316 -2.24 4.01 4.55
N GLY A 317 -3.53 4.09 4.81
CA GLY A 317 -4.54 3.62 3.87
C GLY A 317 -5.95 3.86 4.35
N PHE A 318 -6.88 3.24 3.63
CA PHE A 318 -8.30 3.29 3.91
C PHE A 318 -8.81 1.95 4.42
N TYR A 319 -9.97 1.95 5.08
CA TYR A 319 -10.71 0.74 5.43
C TYR A 319 -12.06 0.74 4.72
N TYR A 320 -12.30 -0.31 3.95
CA TYR A 320 -13.57 -0.61 3.29
C TYR A 320 -14.15 -1.88 3.91
N ALA A 321 -15.34 -1.80 4.48
CA ALA A 321 -15.92 -2.87 5.30
C ALA A 321 -16.88 -3.79 4.55
N ASN A 322 -17.29 -3.44 3.33
CA ASN A 322 -18.27 -4.23 2.60
C ASN A 322 -17.71 -5.63 2.26
N PRO A 323 -18.46 -6.73 2.43
CA PRO A 323 -17.99 -8.08 2.13
C PRO A 323 -17.72 -8.36 0.64
N GLU A 324 -18.25 -7.54 -0.27
CA GLU A 324 -17.99 -7.65 -1.71
C GLU A 324 -16.70 -6.92 -2.15
N THR A 325 -15.93 -6.37 -1.20
CA THR A 325 -14.67 -5.71 -1.52
C THR A 325 -13.59 -6.71 -1.90
N GLU A 326 -12.79 -6.36 -2.90
CA GLU A 326 -11.62 -7.13 -3.29
C GLU A 326 -10.46 -6.23 -3.70
N TYR A 327 -9.23 -6.70 -3.56
CA TYR A 327 -8.07 -6.02 -4.11
C TYR A 327 -8.01 -6.19 -5.63
N PHE A 328 -7.75 -5.09 -6.32
CA PHE A 328 -7.62 -5.08 -7.78
C PHE A 328 -6.45 -4.19 -8.22
N ASN A 329 -6.12 -4.24 -9.50
CA ASN A 329 -5.12 -3.36 -10.09
C ASN A 329 -5.82 -2.44 -11.10
N VAL A 330 -5.77 -1.13 -10.88
CA VAL A 330 -6.28 -0.12 -11.83
C VAL A 330 -5.61 -0.30 -13.20
N GLY A 331 -4.31 -0.54 -13.22
CA GLY A 331 -3.55 -0.70 -14.45
C GLY A 331 -3.36 0.61 -15.20
N LYS A 332 -3.50 0.57 -16.55
CA LYS A 332 -3.32 1.73 -17.42
C LYS A 332 -4.64 2.44 -17.65
N ILE A 333 -4.62 3.78 -17.61
CA ILE A 333 -5.75 4.67 -17.89
C ILE A 333 -5.51 5.46 -19.20
N SER A 334 -6.59 5.91 -19.83
CA SER A 334 -6.59 6.71 -21.04
C SER A 334 -6.68 8.21 -20.75
N GLY A 335 -6.53 9.04 -21.80
CA GLY A 335 -6.53 10.50 -21.67
C GLY A 335 -7.83 11.08 -21.14
N ASP A 336 -8.97 10.47 -21.44
CA ASP A 336 -10.28 10.91 -20.96
C ASP A 336 -10.44 10.78 -19.43
N GLN A 337 -9.95 9.69 -18.84
CA GLN A 337 -9.93 9.56 -17.39
C GLN A 337 -8.88 10.48 -16.73
N LEU A 338 -7.74 10.67 -17.40
CA LEU A 338 -6.74 11.62 -16.93
C LEU A 338 -7.31 13.04 -16.85
N GLU A 339 -8.05 13.49 -17.86
CA GLU A 339 -8.71 14.80 -17.89
C GLU A 339 -9.77 14.94 -16.79
N ASP A 340 -10.58 13.91 -16.60
CA ASP A 340 -11.58 13.85 -15.53
C ASP A 340 -10.91 13.90 -14.15
N TYR A 341 -9.86 13.10 -13.93
CA TYR A 341 -9.13 13.09 -12.69
C TYR A 341 -8.45 14.43 -12.38
N ALA A 342 -7.80 15.04 -13.37
CA ALA A 342 -7.20 16.36 -13.23
C ALA A 342 -8.25 17.41 -12.79
N LYS A 343 -9.45 17.38 -13.40
CA LYS A 343 -10.56 18.26 -13.05
C LYS A 343 -11.03 18.05 -11.61
N ARG A 344 -11.22 16.78 -11.18
CA ARG A 344 -11.64 16.45 -9.80
C ARG A 344 -10.61 16.89 -8.77
N LYS A 345 -9.31 16.74 -9.06
CA LYS A 345 -8.19 17.17 -8.22
C LYS A 345 -7.91 18.68 -8.27
N GLY A 346 -8.53 19.42 -9.18
CA GLY A 346 -8.22 20.84 -9.42
C GLY A 346 -6.81 21.07 -9.97
N TRP A 347 -6.25 20.09 -10.69
CA TRP A 347 -4.90 20.13 -11.28
C TRP A 347 -4.90 20.56 -12.72
N THR A 348 -3.75 21.04 -13.18
CA THR A 348 -3.47 21.13 -14.61
C THR A 348 -3.27 19.73 -15.19
N LEU A 349 -3.50 19.59 -16.49
CA LEU A 349 -3.28 18.31 -17.19
C LEU A 349 -1.82 17.84 -17.09
N ASP A 350 -0.87 18.77 -17.14
CA ASP A 350 0.57 18.46 -17.01
C ASP A 350 0.92 17.96 -15.62
N GLU A 351 0.29 18.50 -14.59
CA GLU A 351 0.46 18.01 -13.23
C GLU A 351 -0.12 16.61 -13.05
N ALA A 352 -1.32 16.36 -13.56
CA ALA A 352 -1.93 15.04 -13.56
C ALA A 352 -1.08 14.01 -14.34
N LYS A 353 -0.55 14.37 -15.50
CA LYS A 353 0.40 13.54 -16.28
C LYS A 353 1.63 13.17 -15.46
N ARG A 354 2.20 14.12 -14.73
CA ARG A 354 3.39 13.88 -13.89
C ARG A 354 3.12 12.84 -12.80
N TRP A 355 2.01 12.98 -12.08
CA TRP A 355 1.68 12.08 -10.97
C TRP A 355 1.21 10.72 -11.44
N LEU A 356 0.48 10.66 -12.54
CA LEU A 356 -0.09 9.43 -13.08
C LEU A 356 0.79 8.77 -14.16
N ALA A 357 2.00 9.30 -14.45
CA ALA A 357 2.89 8.77 -15.48
C ALA A 357 3.03 7.23 -15.50
N PRO A 358 3.18 6.54 -14.34
CA PRO A 358 3.24 5.08 -14.31
C PRO A 358 1.95 4.39 -14.79
N ASN A 359 0.81 5.07 -14.70
CA ASN A 359 -0.52 4.54 -15.03
C ASN A 359 -1.04 5.02 -16.39
N LEU A 360 -0.38 5.96 -17.07
CA LEU A 360 -0.80 6.39 -18.38
C LEU A 360 -0.49 5.34 -19.45
N ASP A 361 -1.37 5.24 -20.42
CA ASP A 361 -1.08 4.43 -21.61
C ASP A 361 -0.18 5.17 -22.61
N ASP A 362 0.35 4.40 -23.57
CA ASP A 362 1.32 4.91 -24.54
C ASP A 362 0.72 5.95 -25.52
N SER A 363 -0.63 6.12 -25.57
CA SER A 363 -1.31 7.10 -26.41
C SER A 363 -1.40 8.49 -25.75
N VAL A 364 -1.14 8.59 -24.46
CA VAL A 364 -1.27 9.82 -23.66
C VAL A 364 0.10 10.43 -23.32
N VAL A 365 1.17 9.65 -23.43
CA VAL A 365 2.56 10.03 -23.11
C VAL A 365 3.19 10.87 -24.22
#